data_bb2f50f238af9b2bab60443395f6dda6
#
_entry.id   bb2f50f238af9b2bab60443395f6dda6
#
_cell.length_a   1.000
_cell.length_b   1.000
_cell.length_c   1.000
_cell.angle_alpha   90.00
_cell.angle_beta   90.00
_cell.angle_gamma   90.00
#
_symmetry.space_group_name_H-M   'P 1'
#
loop_
_entity.id
_entity.type
_entity.pdbx_description
1 polymer ?
#
loop_
_entity_poly.entity_id
_entity_poly.type
_entity_poly.pdbx_seq_one_letter_code
_entity_poly.pdbx_strand_id
1 'polypeptide(L)'
;MIYEIRTYQIAPGSLAEVEKRFGDAYEYRKKYSELTAFLHTEDGPLNEIVHIWGYKDLADRARVRGEASKEANWPPKIQEFIRQMRSEIVVPFSFIPEPRPGKLGPVYELRYYTLKPGTLPDTAKGWESKIGERSKLSPIVFAGGVEFGRANGFVHIWAYSSMDNRMQVRDEARKKGVWPPPGGGDRLITQENKILLPSAFSPLQ
;
A
#
# COMPACT_ATOMS: atom_id res chain seq x y z
N MET A 1 -14.27 6.53 -0.44
CA MET A 1 -13.40 5.39 -0.83
C MET A 1 -12.68 4.84 0.39
N ILE A 2 -12.48 3.52 0.46
CA ILE A 2 -11.60 2.84 1.40
C ILE A 2 -10.66 1.91 0.62
N TYR A 3 -9.52 1.59 1.20
CA TYR A 3 -8.58 0.63 0.61
C TYR A 3 -8.33 -0.53 1.58
N GLU A 4 -8.43 -1.75 1.08
CA GLU A 4 -8.00 -2.95 1.80
C GLU A 4 -6.57 -3.28 1.40
N ILE A 5 -5.64 -3.19 2.33
CA ILE A 5 -4.25 -3.64 2.16
C ILE A 5 -4.14 -5.03 2.76
N ARG A 6 -3.78 -5.99 1.93
CA ARG A 6 -3.59 -7.38 2.36
C ARG A 6 -2.12 -7.74 2.20
N THR A 7 -1.53 -8.22 3.28
CA THR A 7 -0.14 -8.69 3.31
C THR A 7 -0.13 -10.17 3.63
N TYR A 8 0.42 -10.99 2.74
CA TYR A 8 0.59 -12.42 2.95
C TYR A 8 2.05 -12.77 3.01
N GLN A 9 2.47 -13.43 4.08
CA GLN A 9 3.76 -14.08 4.13
C GLN A 9 3.64 -15.44 3.45
N ILE A 10 4.52 -15.72 2.52
CA ILE A 10 4.53 -16.94 1.72
C ILE A 10 5.79 -17.78 1.97
N ALA A 11 5.78 -19.01 1.55
CA ALA A 11 6.92 -19.89 1.67
C ALA A 11 8.13 -19.36 0.87
N PRO A 12 9.36 -19.47 1.39
CA PRO A 12 10.55 -19.14 0.61
C PRO A 12 10.58 -19.88 -0.73
N GLY A 13 10.96 -19.17 -1.79
CA GLY A 13 11.04 -19.71 -3.16
C GLY A 13 9.70 -19.86 -3.89
N SER A 14 8.56 -19.52 -3.28
CA SER A 14 7.24 -19.67 -3.92
C SER A 14 6.73 -18.43 -4.65
N LEU A 15 7.46 -17.31 -4.64
CA LEU A 15 6.98 -16.02 -5.15
C LEU A 15 6.50 -16.12 -6.60
N ALA A 16 7.30 -16.64 -7.50
CA ALA A 16 6.95 -16.72 -8.93
C ALA A 16 5.67 -17.52 -9.18
N GLU A 17 5.50 -18.65 -8.47
CA GLU A 17 4.31 -19.50 -8.60
C GLU A 17 3.08 -18.81 -8.00
N VAL A 18 3.22 -18.14 -6.85
CA VAL A 18 2.14 -17.38 -6.23
C VAL A 18 1.70 -16.24 -7.12
N GLU A 19 2.64 -15.46 -7.69
CA GLU A 19 2.33 -14.37 -8.62
C GLU A 19 1.62 -14.89 -9.88
N LYS A 20 2.12 -15.98 -10.45
CA LYS A 20 1.49 -16.59 -11.63
C LYS A 20 0.05 -16.99 -11.34
N ARG A 21 -0.19 -17.78 -10.28
CA ARG A 21 -1.55 -18.25 -9.92
C ARG A 21 -2.47 -17.08 -9.54
N PHE A 22 -1.92 -16.05 -8.90
CA PHE A 22 -2.71 -14.88 -8.55
C PHE A 22 -3.10 -14.07 -9.79
N GLY A 23 -2.17 -13.87 -10.72
CA GLY A 23 -2.42 -13.20 -11.99
C GLY A 23 -3.47 -13.93 -12.84
N ASP A 24 -3.34 -15.26 -12.98
CA ASP A 24 -4.31 -16.10 -13.69
C ASP A 24 -5.71 -16.00 -13.07
N ALA A 25 -5.81 -16.02 -11.74
CA ALA A 25 -7.08 -15.91 -11.03
C ALA A 25 -7.65 -14.48 -11.04
N TYR A 26 -6.80 -13.45 -11.12
CA TYR A 26 -7.22 -12.05 -11.18
C TYR A 26 -8.08 -11.76 -12.41
N GLU A 27 -7.85 -12.42 -13.53
CA GLU A 27 -8.67 -12.29 -14.74
C GLU A 27 -10.17 -12.53 -14.46
N TYR A 28 -10.50 -13.42 -13.53
CA TYR A 28 -11.88 -13.70 -13.11
C TYR A 28 -12.37 -12.72 -12.05
N ARG A 29 -11.46 -12.19 -11.24
CA ARG A 29 -11.77 -11.27 -10.15
C ARG A 29 -12.00 -9.82 -10.59
N LYS A 30 -11.27 -9.35 -11.61
CA LYS A 30 -11.26 -7.94 -12.06
C LYS A 30 -12.63 -7.41 -12.48
N LYS A 31 -13.56 -8.28 -12.93
CA LYS A 31 -14.93 -7.89 -13.27
C LYS A 31 -15.77 -7.42 -12.08
N TYR A 32 -15.35 -7.70 -10.85
CA TYR A 32 -16.06 -7.30 -9.63
C TYR A 32 -15.45 -6.05 -8.97
N SER A 33 -14.15 -5.93 -8.96
CA SER A 33 -13.42 -4.70 -8.62
C SER A 33 -11.99 -4.77 -9.15
N GLU A 34 -11.46 -3.62 -9.48
CA GLU A 34 -10.08 -3.51 -9.92
C GLU A 34 -9.10 -3.66 -8.76
N LEU A 35 -7.96 -4.24 -9.07
CA LEU A 35 -6.79 -4.26 -8.21
C LEU A 35 -6.11 -2.88 -8.30
N THR A 36 -5.76 -2.30 -7.17
CA THR A 36 -4.98 -1.05 -7.14
C THR A 36 -3.49 -1.33 -7.37
N ALA A 37 -2.97 -2.33 -6.66
CA ALA A 37 -1.57 -2.76 -6.79
C ALA A 37 -1.39 -4.22 -6.34
N PHE A 38 -0.42 -4.91 -6.94
CA PHE A 38 0.10 -6.17 -6.46
C PHE A 38 1.63 -6.10 -6.45
N LEU A 39 2.19 -6.17 -5.26
CA LEU A 39 3.61 -5.91 -5.00
C LEU A 39 4.19 -7.06 -4.17
N HIS A 40 5.51 -7.26 -4.24
CA HIS A 40 6.23 -8.16 -3.35
C HIS A 40 7.40 -7.46 -2.68
N THR A 41 7.83 -7.97 -1.53
CA THR A 41 8.95 -7.36 -0.78
C THR A 41 10.29 -7.66 -1.42
N GLU A 42 11.08 -6.60 -1.63
CA GLU A 42 12.50 -6.66 -1.99
C GLU A 42 13.36 -6.46 -0.74
N ASP A 43 13.00 -5.51 0.13
CA ASP A 43 13.69 -5.22 1.38
C ASP A 43 12.69 -5.03 2.52
N GLY A 44 13.03 -5.57 3.71
CA GLY A 44 12.14 -5.66 4.88
C GLY A 44 11.82 -7.13 5.21
N PRO A 45 10.62 -7.44 5.75
CA PRO A 45 10.20 -8.82 5.94
C PRO A 45 10.12 -9.57 4.61
N LEU A 46 10.99 -10.57 4.45
CA LEU A 46 11.11 -11.32 3.19
C LEU A 46 9.90 -12.21 2.91
N ASN A 47 9.72 -12.56 1.62
CA ASN A 47 8.67 -13.45 1.14
C ASN A 47 7.25 -12.96 1.50
N GLU A 48 7.02 -11.67 1.36
CA GLU A 48 5.68 -11.11 1.47
C GLU A 48 5.16 -10.64 0.12
N ILE A 49 3.88 -10.87 -0.14
CA ILE A 49 3.11 -10.19 -1.17
C ILE A 49 2.17 -9.19 -0.51
N VAL A 50 2.02 -8.03 -1.13
CA VAL A 50 1.14 -6.95 -0.69
C VAL A 50 0.21 -6.61 -1.84
N HIS A 51 -1.09 -6.79 -1.65
CA HIS A 51 -2.07 -6.41 -2.65
C HIS A 51 -3.12 -5.47 -2.09
N ILE A 52 -3.49 -4.47 -2.88
CA ILE A 52 -4.33 -3.36 -2.48
C ILE A 52 -5.58 -3.33 -3.35
N TRP A 53 -6.74 -3.21 -2.71
CA TRP A 53 -8.04 -3.18 -3.35
C TRP A 53 -8.82 -1.94 -2.92
N GLY A 54 -9.31 -1.17 -3.87
CA GLY A 54 -10.22 -0.05 -3.62
C GLY A 54 -11.67 -0.51 -3.55
N TYR A 55 -12.43 0.07 -2.62
CA TYR A 55 -13.87 -0.10 -2.50
C TYR A 55 -14.53 1.23 -2.15
N LYS A 56 -15.78 1.39 -2.52
CA LYS A 56 -16.55 2.59 -2.18
C LYS A 56 -16.66 2.77 -0.66
N ASP A 57 -17.00 1.69 0.03
CA ASP A 57 -17.18 1.60 1.47
C ASP A 57 -17.13 0.13 1.95
N LEU A 58 -17.36 -0.12 3.23
CA LEU A 58 -17.36 -1.47 3.81
C LEU A 58 -18.50 -2.35 3.28
N ALA A 59 -19.67 -1.78 2.98
CA ALA A 59 -20.80 -2.53 2.43
C ALA A 59 -20.49 -2.98 1.00
N ASP A 60 -19.91 -2.10 0.19
CA ASP A 60 -19.44 -2.42 -1.16
C ASP A 60 -18.34 -3.50 -1.11
N ARG A 61 -17.37 -3.38 -0.21
CA ARG A 61 -16.37 -4.42 0.01
C ARG A 61 -17.00 -5.79 0.32
N ALA A 62 -17.97 -5.82 1.22
CA ALA A 62 -18.65 -7.06 1.61
C ALA A 62 -19.39 -7.68 0.41
N ARG A 63 -20.16 -6.86 -0.33
CA ARG A 63 -20.88 -7.27 -1.54
C ARG A 63 -19.93 -7.82 -2.60
N VAL A 64 -18.91 -7.04 -2.98
CA VAL A 64 -17.95 -7.40 -4.04
C VAL A 64 -17.20 -8.70 -3.70
N ARG A 65 -16.76 -8.85 -2.46
CA ARG A 65 -16.07 -10.07 -2.01
C ARG A 65 -17.00 -11.28 -1.99
N GLY A 66 -18.26 -11.10 -1.56
CA GLY A 66 -19.27 -12.15 -1.57
C GLY A 66 -19.64 -12.60 -2.98
N GLU A 67 -19.75 -11.68 -3.93
CA GLU A 67 -19.97 -12.01 -5.34
C GLU A 67 -18.77 -12.73 -5.97
N ALA A 68 -17.58 -12.20 -5.77
CA ALA A 68 -16.36 -12.81 -6.30
C ALA A 68 -16.07 -14.20 -5.73
N SER A 69 -16.46 -14.49 -4.48
CA SER A 69 -16.24 -15.80 -3.86
C SER A 69 -17.03 -16.94 -4.52
N LYS A 70 -18.05 -16.61 -5.35
CA LYS A 70 -18.82 -17.58 -6.14
C LYS A 70 -18.14 -17.95 -7.44
N GLU A 71 -17.06 -17.27 -7.81
CA GLU A 71 -16.30 -17.52 -9.03
C GLU A 71 -15.45 -18.77 -8.88
N ALA A 72 -15.59 -19.72 -9.81
CA ALA A 72 -14.94 -21.04 -9.73
C ALA A 72 -13.40 -20.95 -9.73
N ASN A 73 -12.85 -19.91 -10.40
CA ASN A 73 -11.40 -19.69 -10.53
C ASN A 73 -10.87 -18.59 -9.58
N TRP A 74 -11.65 -18.18 -8.59
CA TRP A 74 -11.27 -17.27 -7.52
C TRP A 74 -11.73 -17.82 -6.17
N PRO A 75 -10.95 -17.72 -5.10
CA PRO A 75 -9.59 -17.14 -4.99
C PRO A 75 -8.50 -18.04 -5.64
N PRO A 76 -7.27 -17.48 -5.85
CA PRO A 76 -6.15 -18.27 -6.35
C PRO A 76 -5.82 -19.43 -5.41
N LYS A 77 -5.45 -20.60 -5.99
CA LYS A 77 -5.08 -21.79 -5.22
C LYS A 77 -3.63 -21.68 -4.76
N ILE A 78 -3.40 -20.95 -3.68
CA ILE A 78 -2.07 -20.66 -3.11
C ILE A 78 -1.93 -21.05 -1.63
N GLN A 79 -2.92 -21.79 -1.09
CA GLN A 79 -3.01 -22.10 0.34
C GLN A 79 -1.75 -22.81 0.88
N GLU A 80 -1.17 -23.69 0.10
CA GLU A 80 0.04 -24.43 0.48
C GLU A 80 1.26 -23.53 0.70
N PHE A 81 1.29 -22.36 0.07
CA PHE A 81 2.38 -21.39 0.20
C PHE A 81 2.18 -20.40 1.35
N ILE A 82 0.95 -20.21 1.82
CA ILE A 82 0.64 -19.19 2.84
C ILE A 82 1.18 -19.60 4.21
N ARG A 83 1.87 -18.66 4.87
CA ARG A 83 2.35 -18.77 6.26
C ARG A 83 1.59 -17.85 7.21
N GLN A 84 1.28 -16.65 6.75
CA GLN A 84 0.51 -15.66 7.52
C GLN A 84 -0.27 -14.76 6.57
N MET A 85 -1.42 -14.28 7.02
CA MET A 85 -2.24 -13.30 6.30
C MET A 85 -2.65 -12.17 7.23
N ARG A 86 -2.50 -10.93 6.78
CA ARG A 86 -2.99 -9.73 7.44
C ARG A 86 -3.86 -8.94 6.47
N SER A 87 -4.88 -8.27 7.00
CA SER A 87 -5.78 -7.41 6.22
C SER A 87 -6.08 -6.17 7.03
N GLU A 88 -5.88 -5.01 6.44
CA GLU A 88 -6.11 -3.71 7.07
C GLU A 88 -6.99 -2.86 6.16
N ILE A 89 -7.95 -2.15 6.74
CA ILE A 89 -8.77 -1.18 6.02
C ILE A 89 -8.23 0.21 6.32
N VAL A 90 -7.93 0.94 5.26
CA VAL A 90 -7.36 2.28 5.35
C VAL A 90 -8.30 3.29 4.71
N VAL A 91 -8.55 4.38 5.43
CA VAL A 91 -9.29 5.54 4.93
C VAL A 91 -8.28 6.57 4.45
N PRO A 92 -8.24 6.89 3.14
CA PRO A 92 -7.29 7.86 2.61
C PRO A 92 -7.58 9.27 3.14
N PHE A 93 -6.56 10.09 3.26
CA PHE A 93 -6.74 11.50 3.50
C PHE A 93 -7.39 12.16 2.28
N SER A 94 -8.31 13.11 2.49
CA SER A 94 -9.09 13.75 1.43
C SER A 94 -8.25 14.53 0.41
N PHE A 95 -7.08 15.00 0.80
CA PHE A 95 -6.14 15.72 -0.06
C PHE A 95 -5.19 14.81 -0.85
N ILE A 96 -5.23 13.49 -0.64
CA ILE A 96 -4.44 12.52 -1.40
C ILE A 96 -5.25 12.06 -2.61
N PRO A 97 -4.70 12.17 -3.83
CA PRO A 97 -5.39 11.69 -5.02
C PRO A 97 -5.60 10.17 -4.98
N GLU A 98 -6.66 9.72 -5.61
CA GLU A 98 -6.88 8.27 -5.78
C GLU A 98 -5.77 7.65 -6.64
N PRO A 99 -5.22 6.49 -6.23
CA PRO A 99 -4.29 5.75 -7.06
C PRO A 99 -4.90 5.40 -8.41
N ARG A 100 -4.14 5.61 -9.48
CA ARG A 100 -4.54 5.26 -10.85
C ARG A 100 -3.51 4.32 -11.46
N PRO A 101 -3.93 3.35 -12.29
CA PRO A 101 -3.02 2.52 -13.04
C PRO A 101 -1.98 3.34 -13.80
N GLY A 102 -0.74 2.90 -13.84
CA GLY A 102 0.31 3.58 -14.57
C GLY A 102 1.71 3.26 -14.09
N LYS A 103 2.69 3.79 -14.82
CA LYS A 103 4.12 3.63 -14.51
C LYS A 103 4.56 4.78 -13.62
N LEU A 104 4.58 4.56 -12.32
CA LEU A 104 5.05 5.53 -11.34
C LEU A 104 6.53 5.31 -10.97
N GLY A 105 7.03 4.10 -11.18
CA GLY A 105 8.40 3.70 -10.92
C GLY A 105 8.48 2.24 -10.46
N PRO A 106 9.63 1.56 -10.67
CA PRO A 106 9.79 0.15 -10.31
C PRO A 106 9.95 -0.09 -8.80
N VAL A 107 10.10 0.96 -7.99
CA VAL A 107 10.36 0.85 -6.56
C VAL A 107 9.27 1.57 -5.77
N TYR A 108 8.61 0.83 -4.89
CA TYR A 108 7.58 1.35 -3.99
C TYR A 108 8.04 1.25 -2.55
N GLU A 109 7.94 2.33 -1.78
CA GLU A 109 8.18 2.33 -0.35
C GLU A 109 6.86 2.38 0.40
N LEU A 110 6.47 1.26 1.01
CA LEU A 110 5.33 1.17 1.92
C LEU A 110 5.80 1.45 3.34
N ARG A 111 5.17 2.41 4.00
CA ARG A 111 5.49 2.78 5.37
C ARG A 111 4.27 2.63 6.27
N TYR A 112 4.48 1.95 7.40
CA TYR A 112 3.52 1.82 8.48
C TYR A 112 4.02 2.56 9.71
N TYR A 113 3.20 3.46 10.24
CA TYR A 113 3.48 4.16 11.47
C TYR A 113 2.39 3.88 12.50
N THR A 114 2.77 3.72 13.74
CA THR A 114 1.84 3.78 14.87
C THR A 114 1.94 5.15 15.48
N LEU A 115 0.82 5.84 15.58
CA LEU A 115 0.72 7.18 16.13
C LEU A 115 0.29 7.12 17.59
N LYS A 116 0.61 8.17 18.36
CA LYS A 116 -0.02 8.38 19.67
C LYS A 116 -1.53 8.51 19.50
N PRO A 117 -2.34 7.92 20.39
CA PRO A 117 -3.80 8.01 20.31
C PRO A 117 -4.30 9.45 20.14
N GLY A 118 -5.27 9.63 19.25
CA GLY A 118 -5.89 10.92 18.98
C GLY A 118 -5.11 11.89 18.09
N THR A 119 -3.87 11.54 17.63
CA THR A 119 -3.02 12.48 16.88
C THR A 119 -3.10 12.34 15.36
N LEU A 120 -3.93 11.45 14.83
CA LEU A 120 -4.12 11.28 13.39
C LEU A 120 -4.63 12.55 12.68
N PRO A 121 -5.60 13.33 13.22
CA PRO A 121 -6.02 14.58 12.60
C PRO A 121 -4.91 15.61 12.47
N ASP A 122 -4.06 15.76 13.48
CA ASP A 122 -2.92 16.69 13.43
C ASP A 122 -1.82 16.18 12.48
N THR A 123 -1.66 14.87 12.36
CA THR A 123 -0.77 14.27 11.37
C THR A 123 -1.28 14.58 9.97
N ALA A 124 -2.58 14.43 9.70
CA ALA A 124 -3.19 14.76 8.42
C ALA A 124 -2.99 16.24 8.06
N LYS A 125 -3.24 17.18 8.98
CA LYS A 125 -2.99 18.63 8.77
C LYS A 125 -1.53 18.92 8.43
N GLY A 126 -0.59 18.30 9.15
CA GLY A 126 0.84 18.43 8.87
C GLY A 126 1.20 17.95 7.46
N TRP A 127 0.63 16.83 7.05
CA TRP A 127 0.81 16.27 5.70
C TRP A 127 0.22 17.18 4.63
N GLU A 128 -1.02 17.64 4.80
CA GLU A 128 -1.71 18.53 3.86
C GLU A 128 -0.89 19.79 3.56
N SER A 129 -0.26 20.36 4.58
CA SER A 129 0.57 21.56 4.44
C SER A 129 1.84 21.38 3.62
N LYS A 130 2.30 20.15 3.40
CA LYS A 130 3.60 19.84 2.78
C LYS A 130 3.53 18.91 1.57
N ILE A 131 2.43 18.16 1.41
CA ILE A 131 2.34 17.09 0.41
C ILE A 131 2.49 17.61 -1.02
N GLY A 132 1.97 18.79 -1.32
CA GLY A 132 2.05 19.39 -2.66
C GLY A 132 3.49 19.58 -3.12
N GLU A 133 4.35 20.14 -2.26
CA GLU A 133 5.78 20.31 -2.60
C GLU A 133 6.54 18.98 -2.56
N ARG A 134 6.23 18.11 -1.60
CA ARG A 134 6.88 16.82 -1.49
C ARG A 134 6.59 15.92 -2.70
N SER A 135 5.36 15.92 -3.21
CA SER A 135 4.94 15.10 -4.35
C SER A 135 5.59 15.50 -5.69
N LYS A 136 6.11 16.73 -5.79
CA LYS A 136 6.91 17.15 -6.96
C LYS A 136 8.26 16.42 -7.06
N LEU A 137 8.76 15.87 -5.96
CA LEU A 137 10.04 15.15 -5.91
C LEU A 137 9.89 13.66 -6.19
N SER A 138 8.79 13.05 -5.78
CA SER A 138 8.42 11.68 -6.16
C SER A 138 6.91 11.47 -5.98
N PRO A 139 6.28 10.60 -6.79
CA PRO A 139 4.85 10.36 -6.68
C PRO A 139 4.44 9.78 -5.32
N ILE A 140 3.38 10.35 -4.72
CA ILE A 140 2.63 9.70 -3.66
C ILE A 140 1.59 8.77 -4.32
N VAL A 141 1.57 7.52 -3.92
CA VAL A 141 0.57 6.56 -4.37
C VAL A 141 -0.65 6.62 -3.47
N PHE A 142 -0.41 6.70 -2.16
CA PHE A 142 -1.46 6.57 -1.17
C PHE A 142 -1.00 7.08 0.20
N ALA A 143 -1.91 7.67 0.98
CA ALA A 143 -1.70 7.94 2.41
C ALA A 143 -3.04 8.02 3.13
N GLY A 144 -3.13 7.40 4.33
CA GLY A 144 -4.37 7.41 5.11
C GLY A 144 -4.24 6.75 6.48
N GLY A 145 -5.28 6.91 7.29
CA GLY A 145 -5.41 6.28 8.60
C GLY A 145 -5.96 4.86 8.52
N VAL A 146 -5.46 3.97 9.37
CA VAL A 146 -5.98 2.61 9.49
C VAL A 146 -7.25 2.63 10.33
N GLU A 147 -8.37 2.24 9.73
CA GLU A 147 -9.67 2.12 10.38
C GLU A 147 -9.85 0.76 11.07
N PHE A 148 -9.49 -0.32 10.36
CA PHE A 148 -9.51 -1.68 10.90
C PHE A 148 -8.18 -2.36 10.67
N GLY A 149 -7.64 -3.00 11.72
CA GLY A 149 -6.35 -3.65 11.75
C GLY A 149 -5.46 -3.07 12.83
N ARG A 150 -4.34 -2.44 12.49
CA ARG A 150 -3.41 -1.82 13.45
C ARG A 150 -4.02 -0.55 14.04
N ALA A 151 -4.31 -0.55 15.34
CA ALA A 151 -4.85 0.61 16.06
C ALA A 151 -3.89 1.81 15.96
N ASN A 152 -4.45 3.01 15.77
CA ASN A 152 -3.72 4.26 15.56
C ASN A 152 -2.69 4.19 14.41
N GLY A 153 -2.96 3.32 13.44
CA GLY A 153 -2.10 3.11 12.28
C GLY A 153 -2.22 4.25 11.27
N PHE A 154 -1.09 4.61 10.68
CA PHE A 154 -0.99 5.52 9.56
C PHE A 154 -0.13 4.86 8.48
N VAL A 155 -0.65 4.79 7.26
CA VAL A 155 -0.01 4.12 6.13
C VAL A 155 0.20 5.08 4.99
N HIS A 156 1.35 4.99 4.33
CA HIS A 156 1.58 5.71 3.09
C HIS A 156 2.54 4.97 2.16
N ILE A 157 2.37 5.20 0.86
CA ILE A 157 3.17 4.56 -0.19
C ILE A 157 3.72 5.62 -1.14
N TRP A 158 5.03 5.56 -1.39
CA TRP A 158 5.74 6.40 -2.34
C TRP A 158 6.32 5.57 -3.47
N ALA A 159 6.37 6.12 -4.68
CA ALA A 159 7.04 5.50 -5.81
C ALA A 159 8.34 6.23 -6.14
N TYR A 160 9.34 5.48 -6.63
CA TYR A 160 10.66 5.96 -7.01
C TYR A 160 11.14 5.25 -8.27
N SER A 161 11.97 5.92 -9.06
CA SER A 161 12.56 5.34 -10.26
C SER A 161 13.71 4.35 -9.96
N SER A 162 14.30 4.41 -8.76
CA SER A 162 15.34 3.49 -8.26
C SER A 162 15.56 3.68 -6.77
N MET A 163 16.34 2.79 -6.15
CA MET A 163 16.78 2.96 -4.75
C MET A 163 17.67 4.19 -4.57
N ASP A 164 18.55 4.48 -5.52
CA ASP A 164 19.37 5.70 -5.50
C ASP A 164 18.50 6.96 -5.60
N ASN A 165 17.52 6.96 -6.50
CA ASN A 165 16.56 8.05 -6.59
C ASN A 165 15.78 8.25 -5.28
N ARG A 166 15.36 7.18 -4.62
CA ARG A 166 14.72 7.26 -3.30
C ARG A 166 15.63 7.98 -2.28
N MET A 167 16.92 7.66 -2.24
CA MET A 167 17.87 8.31 -1.34
C MET A 167 18.03 9.80 -1.68
N GLN A 168 18.23 10.13 -2.96
CA GLN A 168 18.36 11.51 -3.44
C GLN A 168 17.11 12.36 -3.12
N VAL A 169 15.93 11.86 -3.45
CA VAL A 169 14.64 12.53 -3.17
C VAL A 169 14.45 12.80 -1.69
N ARG A 170 14.75 11.84 -0.82
CA ARG A 170 14.62 11.99 0.62
C ARG A 170 15.60 13.02 1.19
N ASP A 171 16.82 13.05 0.66
CA ASP A 171 17.84 14.02 1.06
C ASP A 171 17.47 15.43 0.57
N GLU A 172 17.05 15.57 -0.67
CA GLU A 172 16.59 16.82 -1.26
C GLU A 172 15.38 17.40 -0.48
N ALA A 173 14.41 16.55 -0.15
CA ALA A 173 13.23 16.96 0.61
C ALA A 173 13.60 17.51 1.99
N ARG A 174 14.61 16.91 2.65
CA ARG A 174 15.14 17.41 3.93
C ARG A 174 15.88 18.73 3.76
N LYS A 175 16.78 18.83 2.79
CA LYS A 175 17.55 20.05 2.51
C LYS A 175 16.66 21.24 2.17
N LYS A 176 15.59 21.02 1.44
CA LYS A 176 14.58 22.04 1.09
C LYS A 176 13.59 22.35 2.25
N GLY A 177 13.62 21.62 3.35
CA GLY A 177 12.68 21.77 4.45
C GLY A 177 11.22 21.48 4.10
N VAL A 178 11.00 20.74 2.97
CA VAL A 178 9.65 20.35 2.54
C VAL A 178 9.19 19.07 3.22
N TRP A 179 10.11 18.26 3.77
CA TRP A 179 9.82 17.01 4.45
C TRP A 179 10.88 16.68 5.51
N PRO A 180 10.53 16.13 6.70
CA PRO A 180 9.20 15.68 7.14
C PRO A 180 8.23 16.84 7.48
N PRO A 181 6.91 16.55 7.61
CA PRO A 181 5.95 17.54 8.07
C PRO A 181 6.24 18.01 9.51
N PRO A 182 5.89 19.25 9.87
CA PRO A 182 6.12 19.77 11.22
C PRO A 182 5.46 18.92 12.32
N GLY A 183 6.15 18.72 13.44
CA GLY A 183 5.66 17.98 14.61
C GLY A 183 5.41 16.49 14.35
N GLY A 184 5.85 15.95 13.21
CA GLY A 184 5.65 14.53 12.86
C GLY A 184 6.30 13.60 13.87
N GLY A 185 7.54 13.89 14.29
CA GLY A 185 8.30 13.04 15.21
C GLY A 185 7.63 12.87 16.58
N ASP A 186 7.04 13.91 17.11
CA ASP A 186 6.45 13.90 18.46
C ASP A 186 5.20 13.02 18.57
N ARG A 187 4.54 12.75 17.44
CA ARG A 187 3.32 11.94 17.35
C ARG A 187 3.57 10.47 17.08
N LEU A 188 4.82 10.08 16.77
CA LEU A 188 5.17 8.72 16.38
C LEU A 188 5.49 7.85 17.60
N ILE A 189 4.98 6.62 17.61
CA ILE A 189 5.37 5.55 18.53
C ILE A 189 6.31 4.59 17.81
N THR A 190 5.91 4.07 16.63
CA THR A 190 6.74 3.18 15.81
C THR A 190 6.71 3.59 14.34
N GLN A 191 7.77 3.22 13.64
CA GLN A 191 7.88 3.39 12.19
C GLN A 191 8.47 2.12 11.59
N GLU A 192 7.78 1.59 10.59
CA GLU A 192 8.23 0.45 9.79
C GLU A 192 8.20 0.85 8.31
N ASN A 193 9.09 0.30 7.51
CA ASN A 193 9.03 0.44 6.07
C ASN A 193 9.39 -0.87 5.37
N LYS A 194 8.89 -1.00 4.14
CA LYS A 194 9.22 -2.07 3.21
C LYS A 194 9.48 -1.47 1.85
N ILE A 195 10.47 -2.01 1.15
CA ILE A 195 10.67 -1.75 -0.27
C ILE A 195 9.98 -2.88 -1.04
N LEU A 196 9.15 -2.49 -1.97
CA LEU A 196 8.30 -3.38 -2.75
C LEU A 196 8.56 -3.18 -4.24
N LEU A 197 8.50 -4.26 -5.00
CA LEU A 197 8.54 -4.26 -6.46
C LEU A 197 7.18 -4.73 -7.01
N PRO A 198 6.74 -4.21 -8.16
CA PRO A 198 5.47 -4.60 -8.75
C PRO A 198 5.57 -5.94 -9.48
N SER A 199 4.57 -6.79 -9.29
CA SER A 199 4.38 -7.98 -10.13
C SER A 199 3.98 -7.58 -11.54
N ALA A 200 4.26 -8.43 -12.53
CA ALA A 200 4.03 -8.11 -13.94
C ALA A 200 2.58 -7.72 -14.28
N PHE A 201 1.60 -8.27 -13.54
CA PHE A 201 0.18 -7.94 -13.73
C PHE A 201 -0.34 -6.82 -12.83
N SER A 202 0.52 -6.21 -12.00
CA SER A 202 0.12 -5.09 -11.15
C SER A 202 -0.30 -3.89 -12.00
N PRO A 203 -1.43 -3.22 -11.70
CA PRO A 203 -1.81 -1.98 -12.38
C PRO A 203 -0.84 -0.82 -12.16
N LEU A 204 -0.14 -0.81 -11.03
CA LEU A 204 0.96 0.11 -10.75
C LEU A 204 2.28 -0.56 -11.12
N GLN A 205 3.07 0.10 -12.00
CA GLN A 205 4.36 -0.33 -12.53
C GLN A 205 5.44 0.75 -12.31
#